data_c730ee31f6064a44d6798b0b3ac44f35
#
_entry.id   c730ee31f6064a44d6798b0b3ac44f35
#
_cell.length_a   1.000
_cell.length_b   1.000
_cell.length_c   1.000
_cell.angle_alpha   90.00
_cell.angle_beta   90.00
_cell.angle_gamma   90.00
#
_symmetry.space_group_name_H-M   'P 1'
#
loop_
_entity.id
_entity.type
_entity.pdbx_description
1 polymer ?
#
loop_
_entity_poly.entity_id
_entity_poly.type
_entity_poly.pdbx_seq_one_letter_code
_entity_poly.pdbx_strand_id
1 'polypeptide(L)'
;MAKAQEPYRKWIALLGLYTGARANEICQLYADDVQLVDEVWCLNIRDNRPDQKLKTVNSARLIPIHSSLIAGGFIDFVQERAGGRLFPELPHRQDGYSHLWGQWFSRHRPVDKDFHSLRHTVATALKDHGVPLQYEAAILGHTNGAISYDRYGGGVAVEKLQAAIEVAL
;
A
#
# COMPACT_ATOMS: atom_id res chain seq x y z
N MET A 1 21.22 -23.67 -9.74
CA MET A 1 21.19 -22.30 -9.22
C MET A 1 19.74 -21.82 -9.19
N ALA A 2 19.14 -21.65 -8.01
CA ALA A 2 17.83 -21.06 -7.89
C ALA A 2 17.90 -19.63 -8.46
N LYS A 3 17.06 -19.29 -9.45
CA LYS A 3 16.91 -17.91 -9.90
C LYS A 3 16.55 -17.09 -8.66
N ALA A 4 17.38 -16.08 -8.33
CA ALA A 4 17.08 -15.14 -7.26
C ALA A 4 15.65 -14.64 -7.47
N GLN A 5 14.81 -14.83 -6.47
CA GLN A 5 13.40 -14.43 -6.54
C GLN A 5 13.39 -12.91 -6.64
N GLU A 6 12.83 -12.36 -7.70
CA GLU A 6 12.83 -10.93 -7.94
C GLU A 6 12.15 -10.20 -6.77
N PRO A 7 12.79 -9.21 -6.13
CA PRO A 7 12.31 -8.60 -4.88
C PRO A 7 10.88 -8.04 -4.97
N TYR A 8 10.49 -7.53 -6.15
CA TYR A 8 9.15 -6.99 -6.36
C TYR A 8 8.06 -8.06 -6.16
N ARG A 9 8.34 -9.34 -6.44
CA ARG A 9 7.36 -10.43 -6.28
C ARG A 9 6.97 -10.63 -4.83
N LYS A 10 7.95 -10.56 -3.94
CA LYS A 10 7.74 -10.63 -2.49
C LYS A 10 7.04 -9.38 -1.96
N TRP A 11 7.64 -8.22 -2.23
CA TRP A 11 7.21 -7.00 -1.56
C TRP A 11 5.85 -6.49 -2.00
N ILE A 12 5.51 -6.58 -3.29
CA ILE A 12 4.18 -6.13 -3.76
C ILE A 12 3.07 -6.99 -3.15
N ALA A 13 3.27 -8.32 -3.07
CA ALA A 13 2.30 -9.21 -2.43
C ALA A 13 2.10 -8.88 -0.95
N LEU A 14 3.20 -8.73 -0.19
CA LEU A 14 3.16 -8.40 1.23
C LEU A 14 2.57 -7.01 1.48
N LEU A 15 2.94 -6.00 0.70
CA LEU A 15 2.36 -4.67 0.80
C LEU A 15 0.85 -4.71 0.53
N GLY A 16 0.39 -5.46 -0.48
CA GLY A 16 -1.05 -5.65 -0.72
C GLY A 16 -1.77 -6.27 0.47
N LEU A 17 -1.16 -7.29 1.09
CA LEU A 17 -1.73 -8.02 2.23
C LEU A 17 -1.83 -7.14 3.49
N TYR A 18 -0.83 -6.32 3.77
CA TYR A 18 -0.75 -5.52 5.00
C TYR A 18 -1.26 -4.07 4.85
N THR A 19 -1.63 -3.63 3.67
CA THR A 19 -2.11 -2.25 3.44
C THR A 19 -3.45 -2.17 2.73
N GLY A 20 -3.83 -3.20 2.00
CA GLY A 20 -4.99 -3.17 1.12
C GLY A 20 -4.86 -2.14 -0.03
N ALA A 21 -3.67 -1.61 -0.29
CA ALA A 21 -3.45 -0.67 -1.38
C ALA A 21 -3.68 -1.35 -2.74
N ARG A 22 -4.04 -0.56 -3.74
CA ARG A 22 -4.23 -1.07 -5.11
C ARG A 22 -2.89 -1.44 -5.75
N ALA A 23 -2.91 -2.43 -6.63
CA ALA A 23 -1.69 -2.92 -7.27
C ALA A 23 -0.83 -1.80 -7.89
N ASN A 24 -1.44 -0.88 -8.65
CA ASN A 24 -0.68 0.21 -9.26
C ASN A 24 -0.19 1.24 -8.23
N GLU A 25 -0.93 1.49 -7.15
CA GLU A 25 -0.48 2.36 -6.05
C GLU A 25 0.84 1.85 -5.46
N ILE A 26 0.96 0.53 -5.30
CA ILE A 26 2.19 -0.11 -4.80
C ILE A 26 3.28 -0.13 -5.87
N CYS A 27 2.95 -0.56 -7.09
CA CYS A 27 3.93 -0.74 -8.17
C CYS A 27 4.61 0.58 -8.60
N GLN A 28 3.96 1.71 -8.40
CA GLN A 28 4.48 3.02 -8.78
C GLN A 28 5.28 3.74 -7.68
N LEU A 29 5.45 3.13 -6.50
CA LEU A 29 6.14 3.75 -5.36
C LEU A 29 7.61 4.05 -5.67
N TYR A 30 8.04 5.20 -5.20
CA TYR A 30 9.43 5.60 -5.09
C TYR A 30 9.94 5.42 -3.66
N ALA A 31 11.24 5.39 -3.48
CA ALA A 31 11.84 5.25 -2.14
C ALA A 31 11.42 6.39 -1.20
N ASP A 32 11.27 7.62 -1.70
CA ASP A 32 10.82 8.77 -0.92
C ASP A 32 9.29 8.83 -0.68
N ASP A 33 8.54 7.88 -1.21
CA ASP A 33 7.15 7.64 -0.82
C ASP A 33 7.05 6.83 0.47
N VAL A 34 8.17 6.27 0.96
CA VAL A 34 8.26 5.65 2.28
C VAL A 34 8.86 6.65 3.25
N GLN A 35 8.07 7.12 4.20
CA GLN A 35 8.39 8.26 5.04
C GLN A 35 8.16 7.94 6.51
N LEU A 36 8.99 8.53 7.37
CA LEU A 36 8.78 8.55 8.81
C LEU A 36 7.92 9.78 9.16
N VAL A 37 6.71 9.56 9.63
CA VAL A 37 5.74 10.61 10.01
C VAL A 37 5.34 10.38 11.46
N ASP A 38 5.57 11.35 12.33
CA ASP A 38 5.29 11.24 13.78
C ASP A 38 5.83 9.92 14.37
N GLU A 39 7.07 9.58 14.02
CA GLU A 39 7.77 8.35 14.42
C GLU A 39 7.17 7.04 13.88
N VAL A 40 6.22 7.12 12.96
CA VAL A 40 5.59 5.97 12.30
C VAL A 40 6.05 5.87 10.85
N TRP A 41 6.59 4.73 10.44
CA TRP A 41 6.88 4.47 9.03
C TRP A 41 5.57 4.35 8.24
N CYS A 42 5.44 5.15 7.19
CA CYS A 42 4.25 5.21 6.34
C CYS A 42 4.57 5.09 4.86
N LEU A 43 3.64 4.50 4.11
CA LEU A 43 3.55 4.68 2.67
C LEU A 43 2.78 5.97 2.38
N ASN A 44 3.36 6.88 1.62
CA ASN A 44 2.66 8.04 1.10
C ASN A 44 2.13 7.73 -0.29
N ILE A 45 0.86 7.36 -0.37
CA ILE A 45 0.17 7.11 -1.64
C ILE A 45 -0.20 8.45 -2.26
N ARG A 46 0.45 8.78 -3.36
CA ARG A 46 0.31 10.08 -4.04
C ARG A 46 0.59 9.96 -5.55
N ASP A 47 0.33 11.02 -6.29
CA ASP A 47 0.58 11.16 -7.72
C ASP A 47 1.31 12.47 -8.05
N ASN A 48 2.36 12.77 -7.30
CA ASN A 48 3.15 13.99 -7.46
C ASN A 48 4.23 13.91 -8.55
N ARG A 49 4.29 12.82 -9.30
CA ARG A 49 5.19 12.62 -10.44
C ARG A 49 4.41 12.32 -11.72
N PRO A 50 4.94 12.66 -12.92
CA PRO A 50 4.24 12.45 -14.18
C PRO A 50 3.87 10.99 -14.49
N ASP A 51 4.62 10.05 -13.92
CA ASP A 51 4.44 8.61 -14.09
C ASP A 51 3.61 7.94 -12.99
N GLN A 52 3.15 8.72 -12.00
CA GLN A 52 2.25 8.25 -10.94
C GLN A 52 0.81 8.62 -11.27
N LYS A 53 -0.11 7.71 -10.98
CA LYS A 53 -1.56 7.91 -11.16
C LYS A 53 -2.33 7.38 -9.96
N LEU A 54 -3.33 8.14 -9.54
CA LEU A 54 -4.36 7.69 -8.60
C LEU A 54 -5.70 7.53 -9.31
N LYS A 55 -6.49 6.57 -8.86
CA LYS A 55 -7.83 6.33 -9.42
C LYS A 55 -8.76 7.51 -9.17
N THR A 56 -8.64 8.14 -8.01
CA THR A 56 -9.42 9.32 -7.60
C THR A 56 -8.54 10.24 -6.75
N VAL A 57 -8.87 11.51 -6.66
CA VAL A 57 -8.19 12.50 -5.79
C VAL A 57 -8.15 12.05 -4.34
N ASN A 58 -9.20 11.40 -3.86
CA ASN A 58 -9.31 10.90 -2.47
C ASN A 58 -8.47 9.64 -2.21
N SER A 59 -7.79 9.11 -3.22
CA SER A 59 -6.88 7.96 -3.04
C SER A 59 -5.55 8.36 -2.41
N ALA A 60 -5.17 9.66 -2.44
CA ALA A 60 -3.97 10.17 -1.78
C ALA A 60 -4.10 10.03 -0.25
N ARG A 61 -3.12 9.38 0.37
CA ARG A 61 -3.17 9.07 1.80
C ARG A 61 -1.85 8.55 2.34
N LEU A 62 -1.72 8.60 3.68
CA LEU A 62 -0.65 7.92 4.41
C LEU A 62 -1.19 6.57 4.94
N ILE A 63 -0.45 5.49 4.71
CA ILE A 63 -0.75 4.17 5.26
C ILE A 63 0.41 3.76 6.15
N PRO A 64 0.21 3.58 7.46
CA PRO A 64 1.25 3.04 8.34
C PRO A 64 1.72 1.67 7.88
N ILE A 65 3.02 1.42 8.01
CA ILE A 65 3.64 0.14 7.65
C ILE A 65 3.58 -0.78 8.85
N HIS A 66 2.97 -1.95 8.68
CA HIS A 66 2.87 -2.96 9.73
C HIS A 66 4.26 -3.41 10.21
N SER A 67 4.39 -3.65 11.51
CA SER A 67 5.65 -4.06 12.15
C SER A 67 6.27 -5.32 11.55
N SER A 68 5.47 -6.26 11.07
CA SER A 68 5.94 -7.47 10.38
C SER A 68 6.70 -7.16 9.09
N LEU A 69 6.32 -6.11 8.35
CA LEU A 69 7.05 -5.69 7.15
C LEU A 69 8.40 -5.07 7.52
N ILE A 70 8.42 -4.28 8.58
CA ILE A 70 9.66 -3.66 9.11
C ILE A 70 10.61 -4.75 9.57
N ALA A 71 10.14 -5.69 10.40
CA ALA A 71 10.92 -6.83 10.87
C ALA A 71 11.40 -7.74 9.71
N GLY A 72 10.63 -7.80 8.61
CA GLY A 72 10.97 -8.53 7.39
C GLY A 72 12.01 -7.85 6.51
N GLY A 73 12.53 -6.67 6.90
CA GLY A 73 13.58 -5.94 6.18
C GLY A 73 13.07 -4.98 5.10
N PHE A 74 11.82 -4.56 5.17
CA PHE A 74 11.26 -3.66 4.15
C PHE A 74 11.96 -2.29 4.12
N ILE A 75 12.32 -1.74 5.27
CA ILE A 75 12.99 -0.43 5.33
C ILE A 75 14.41 -0.51 4.74
N ASP A 76 15.16 -1.59 5.01
CA ASP A 76 16.47 -1.80 4.40
C ASP A 76 16.34 -1.90 2.86
N PHE A 77 15.34 -2.65 2.38
CA PHE A 77 15.03 -2.73 0.96
C PHE A 77 14.74 -1.36 0.32
N VAL A 78 14.01 -0.48 1.03
CA VAL A 78 13.73 0.89 0.57
C VAL A 78 15.01 1.73 0.51
N GLN A 79 15.87 1.63 1.54
CA GLN A 79 17.12 2.38 1.61
C GLN A 79 18.08 1.99 0.48
N GLU A 80 18.14 0.72 0.09
CA GLU A 80 18.92 0.24 -1.05
C GLU A 80 18.48 0.88 -2.39
N ARG A 81 17.26 1.42 -2.45
CA ARG A 81 16.68 2.06 -3.64
C ARG A 81 16.54 3.58 -3.51
N ALA A 82 17.28 4.17 -2.59
CA ALA A 82 17.26 5.62 -2.35
C ALA A 82 17.45 6.40 -3.65
N GLY A 83 16.59 7.40 -3.88
CA GLY A 83 16.61 8.24 -5.06
C GLY A 83 15.91 7.68 -6.30
N GLY A 84 15.34 6.47 -6.24
CA GLY A 84 14.66 5.84 -7.37
C GLY A 84 13.32 5.20 -7.02
N ARG A 85 12.78 4.47 -7.99
CA ARG A 85 11.58 3.66 -7.80
C ARG A 85 11.89 2.43 -6.94
N LEU A 86 10.91 2.00 -6.13
CA LEU A 86 11.05 0.77 -5.35
C LEU A 86 11.14 -0.48 -6.25
N PHE A 87 10.45 -0.45 -7.39
CA PHE A 87 10.35 -1.58 -8.31
C PHE A 87 10.75 -1.15 -9.73
N PRO A 88 12.04 -0.82 -9.96
CA PRO A 88 12.52 -0.35 -11.27
C PRO A 88 12.40 -1.42 -12.36
N GLU A 89 12.27 -2.68 -11.97
CA GLU A 89 12.09 -3.82 -12.88
C GLU A 89 10.73 -3.80 -13.61
N LEU A 90 9.73 -3.07 -13.05
CA LEU A 90 8.41 -2.98 -13.64
C LEU A 90 8.37 -1.90 -14.73
N PRO A 91 8.07 -2.24 -15.99
CA PRO A 91 7.96 -1.26 -17.06
C PRO A 91 6.65 -0.47 -16.94
N HIS A 92 6.71 0.83 -17.29
CA HIS A 92 5.51 1.64 -17.45
C HIS A 92 4.74 1.22 -18.70
N ARG A 93 3.44 1.00 -18.55
CA ARG A 93 2.49 0.71 -19.62
C ARG A 93 1.37 1.75 -19.61
N GLN A 94 0.42 1.61 -20.54
CA GLN A 94 -0.70 2.56 -20.67
C GLN A 94 -1.44 2.83 -19.37
N ASP A 95 -1.61 1.79 -18.53
CA ASP A 95 -2.37 1.85 -17.26
C ASP A 95 -1.46 1.96 -16.01
N GLY A 96 -0.17 2.22 -16.18
CA GLY A 96 0.80 2.33 -15.10
C GLY A 96 1.79 1.18 -15.04
N TYR A 97 2.20 0.78 -13.83
CA TYR A 97 3.29 -0.18 -13.60
C TYR A 97 2.83 -1.61 -13.23
N SER A 98 1.54 -1.81 -12.98
CA SER A 98 1.05 -3.07 -12.41
C SER A 98 0.88 -4.22 -13.42
N HIS A 99 1.03 -3.98 -14.73
CA HIS A 99 0.75 -4.98 -15.77
C HIS A 99 1.60 -6.26 -15.63
N LEU A 100 2.92 -6.12 -15.58
CA LEU A 100 3.84 -7.27 -15.47
C LEU A 100 3.62 -8.03 -14.14
N TRP A 101 3.45 -7.31 -13.05
CA TRP A 101 3.11 -7.88 -11.75
C TRP A 101 1.80 -8.67 -11.81
N GLY A 102 0.74 -8.08 -12.36
CA GLY A 102 -0.58 -8.71 -12.47
C GLY A 102 -0.55 -10.01 -13.27
N GLN A 103 0.17 -10.03 -14.37
CA GLN A 103 0.38 -11.25 -15.15
C GLN A 103 1.09 -12.35 -14.36
N TRP A 104 2.15 -11.98 -13.64
CA TRP A 104 2.87 -12.92 -12.81
C TRP A 104 2.01 -13.44 -11.66
N PHE A 105 1.33 -12.56 -10.93
CA PHE A 105 0.47 -12.89 -9.81
C PHE A 105 -0.67 -13.83 -10.23
N SER A 106 -1.34 -13.55 -11.34
CA SER A 106 -2.42 -14.41 -11.86
C SER A 106 -2.01 -15.85 -12.15
N ARG A 107 -0.73 -16.06 -12.48
CA ARG A 107 -0.20 -17.41 -12.78
C ARG A 107 0.32 -18.15 -11.54
N HIS A 108 0.68 -17.43 -10.46
CA HIS A 108 1.38 -17.99 -9.30
C HIS A 108 0.60 -17.87 -7.99
N ARG A 109 -0.57 -17.24 -8.02
CA ARG A 109 -1.41 -17.10 -6.83
C ARG A 109 -1.87 -18.46 -6.31
N PRO A 110 -1.87 -18.67 -4.97
CA PRO A 110 -2.24 -19.95 -4.37
C PRO A 110 -3.75 -20.23 -4.41
N VAL A 111 -4.56 -19.21 -4.66
CA VAL A 111 -6.03 -19.29 -4.72
C VAL A 111 -6.54 -18.57 -5.95
N ASP A 112 -7.69 -18.99 -6.49
CA ASP A 112 -8.28 -18.36 -7.66
C ASP A 112 -9.00 -17.05 -7.31
N LYS A 113 -8.21 -16.07 -6.87
CA LYS A 113 -8.67 -14.71 -6.57
C LYS A 113 -7.66 -13.71 -7.11
N ASP A 114 -8.13 -12.56 -7.58
CA ASP A 114 -7.27 -11.49 -8.06
C ASP A 114 -6.54 -10.76 -6.93
N PHE A 115 -5.59 -9.91 -7.28
CA PHE A 115 -4.86 -9.11 -6.30
C PHE A 115 -5.79 -8.16 -5.53
N HIS A 116 -6.86 -7.66 -6.15
CA HIS A 116 -7.82 -6.77 -5.51
C HIS A 116 -8.55 -7.44 -4.34
N SER A 117 -8.65 -8.76 -4.34
CA SER A 117 -9.24 -9.49 -3.22
C SER A 117 -8.46 -9.36 -1.90
N LEU A 118 -7.16 -9.07 -1.94
CA LEU A 118 -6.38 -8.75 -0.75
C LEU A 118 -6.91 -7.49 -0.05
N ARG A 119 -7.34 -6.51 -0.83
CA ARG A 119 -7.97 -5.30 -0.30
C ARG A 119 -9.29 -5.59 0.41
N HIS A 120 -10.10 -6.48 -0.14
CA HIS A 120 -11.32 -6.94 0.54
C HIS A 120 -11.00 -7.70 1.83
N THR A 121 -9.94 -8.51 1.83
CA THR A 121 -9.47 -9.20 3.03
C THR A 121 -9.05 -8.21 4.12
N VAL A 122 -8.29 -7.18 3.78
CA VAL A 122 -7.90 -6.12 4.71
C VAL A 122 -9.12 -5.38 5.25
N ALA A 123 -10.06 -4.98 4.38
CA ALA A 123 -11.30 -4.32 4.80
C ALA A 123 -12.10 -5.18 5.79
N THR A 124 -12.24 -6.47 5.50
CA THR A 124 -12.93 -7.41 6.39
C THR A 124 -12.21 -7.55 7.73
N ALA A 125 -10.89 -7.71 7.72
CA ALA A 125 -10.09 -7.82 8.94
C ALA A 125 -10.22 -6.57 9.83
N LEU A 126 -10.12 -5.37 9.25
CA LEU A 126 -10.32 -4.12 9.98
C LEU A 126 -11.71 -4.07 10.62
N LYS A 127 -12.76 -4.41 9.86
CA LYS A 127 -14.14 -4.44 10.34
C LYS A 127 -14.33 -5.46 11.46
N ASP A 128 -13.82 -6.68 11.29
CA ASP A 128 -14.00 -7.78 12.27
C ASP A 128 -13.30 -7.48 13.60
N HIS A 129 -12.24 -6.64 13.58
CA HIS A 129 -11.56 -6.15 14.77
C HIS A 129 -12.15 -4.84 15.33
N GLY A 130 -13.31 -4.41 14.83
CA GLY A 130 -14.03 -3.25 15.35
C GLY A 130 -13.36 -1.91 15.05
N VAL A 131 -12.51 -1.85 14.02
CA VAL A 131 -11.85 -0.60 13.59
C VAL A 131 -12.92 0.38 13.11
N PRO A 132 -12.90 1.65 13.59
CA PRO A 132 -13.86 2.65 13.15
C PRO A 132 -13.85 2.84 11.63
N LEU A 133 -15.02 2.99 11.02
CA LEU A 133 -15.18 3.12 9.57
C LEU A 133 -14.32 4.27 8.98
N GLN A 134 -14.16 5.36 9.72
CA GLN A 134 -13.30 6.46 9.29
C GLN A 134 -11.82 6.08 9.20
N TYR A 135 -11.34 5.16 10.04
CA TYR A 135 -9.95 4.65 9.99
C TYR A 135 -9.79 3.70 8.81
N GLU A 136 -10.75 2.79 8.61
CA GLU A 136 -10.79 1.93 7.44
C GLU A 136 -10.76 2.76 6.14
N ALA A 137 -11.62 3.79 6.06
CA ALA A 137 -11.65 4.70 4.90
C ALA A 137 -10.33 5.44 4.69
N ALA A 138 -9.67 5.89 5.75
CA ALA A 138 -8.36 6.54 5.69
C ALA A 138 -7.27 5.58 5.18
N ILE A 139 -7.24 4.34 5.68
CA ILE A 139 -6.27 3.30 5.27
C ILE A 139 -6.48 2.90 3.81
N LEU A 140 -7.73 2.63 3.43
CA LEU A 140 -8.05 2.11 2.09
C LEU A 140 -8.24 3.21 1.03
N GLY A 141 -8.39 4.47 1.42
CA GLY A 141 -8.67 5.57 0.47
C GLY A 141 -10.06 5.44 -0.14
N HIS A 142 -11.05 5.09 0.68
CA HIS A 142 -12.45 5.15 0.30
C HIS A 142 -13.01 6.55 0.58
N THR A 143 -13.89 7.04 -0.29
CA THR A 143 -14.75 8.17 0.05
C THR A 143 -15.76 7.70 1.09
N ASN A 144 -15.66 8.22 2.29
CA ASN A 144 -16.71 8.06 3.27
C ASN A 144 -17.78 9.13 2.99
N GLY A 145 -19.07 8.76 2.98
CA GLY A 145 -20.18 9.70 2.80
C GLY A 145 -20.28 10.79 3.89
N ALA A 146 -19.46 10.71 4.93
CA ALA A 146 -19.25 11.73 5.96
C ALA A 146 -18.13 12.72 5.54
N ILE A 147 -18.21 13.24 4.33
CA ILE A 147 -17.24 14.13 3.67
C ILE A 147 -16.92 15.42 4.47
N SER A 148 -17.74 15.80 5.43
CA SER A 148 -17.53 17.02 6.20
C SER A 148 -16.38 16.93 7.23
N TYR A 149 -15.93 15.76 7.61
CA TYR A 149 -14.84 15.57 8.58
C TYR A 149 -13.45 15.75 7.96
N ASP A 150 -13.23 15.30 6.72
CA ASP A 150 -11.92 15.35 6.06
C ASP A 150 -11.55 16.76 5.57
N ARG A 151 -12.52 17.65 5.36
CA ARG A 151 -12.25 19.01 4.88
C ARG A 151 -11.90 20.02 5.97
N TYR A 152 -12.28 19.76 7.23
CA TYR A 152 -12.17 20.74 8.31
C TYR A 152 -11.47 20.26 9.58
N GLY A 153 -11.18 18.98 9.71
CA GLY A 153 -10.51 18.46 10.89
C GLY A 153 -9.40 17.51 10.49
N GLY A 154 -8.19 17.99 10.26
CA GLY A 154 -7.02 17.23 9.85
C GLY A 154 -7.13 15.72 10.10
N GLY A 155 -6.82 14.91 9.09
CA GLY A 155 -7.08 13.45 9.02
C GLY A 155 -6.75 12.65 10.29
N VAL A 156 -7.11 11.39 10.31
CA VAL A 156 -6.82 10.52 11.46
C VAL A 156 -5.30 10.46 11.69
N ALA A 157 -4.85 10.67 12.92
CA ALA A 157 -3.44 10.60 13.27
C ALA A 157 -2.84 9.24 12.91
N VAL A 158 -1.62 9.24 12.38
CA VAL A 158 -0.97 8.01 11.87
C VAL A 158 -0.78 6.95 12.94
N GLU A 159 -0.56 7.34 14.19
CA GLU A 159 -0.42 6.42 15.33
C GLU A 159 -1.72 5.63 15.60
N LYS A 160 -2.88 6.26 15.40
CA LYS A 160 -4.18 5.60 15.54
C LYS A 160 -4.43 4.62 14.41
N LEU A 161 -4.04 4.99 13.19
CA LEU A 161 -4.09 4.09 12.02
C LEU A 161 -3.12 2.91 12.18
N GLN A 162 -1.92 3.16 12.72
CA GLN A 162 -0.96 2.12 13.01
C GLN A 162 -1.52 1.11 14.01
N ALA A 163 -2.06 1.59 15.15
CA ALA A 163 -2.66 0.72 16.14
C ALA A 163 -3.79 -0.15 15.55
N ALA A 164 -4.61 0.41 14.66
CA ALA A 164 -5.67 -0.32 13.98
C ALA A 164 -5.12 -1.43 13.05
N ILE A 165 -4.07 -1.12 12.29
CA ILE A 165 -3.41 -2.08 11.38
C ILE A 165 -2.74 -3.20 12.19
N GLU A 166 -2.02 -2.88 13.26
CA GLU A 166 -1.31 -3.88 14.09
C GLU A 166 -2.26 -4.86 14.79
N VAL A 167 -3.47 -4.42 15.13
CA VAL A 167 -4.47 -5.30 15.77
C VAL A 167 -5.19 -6.17 14.76
N ALA A 168 -5.41 -5.70 13.53
CA ALA A 168 -6.25 -6.35 12.55
C ALA A 168 -5.49 -7.29 11.59
N LEU A 169 -4.22 -7.02 11.34
CA LEU A 169 -3.44 -7.69 10.29
C LEU A 169 -2.21 -8.42 10.86
#